data_30d0a25823f25ad354a34af8156e8c04
#
_entry.id   30d0a25823f25ad354a34af8156e8c04
#
_cell.length_a   1.000
_cell.length_b   1.000
_cell.length_c   1.000
_cell.angle_alpha   90.00
_cell.angle_beta   90.00
_cell.angle_gamma   90.00
#
_symmetry.space_group_name_H-M   'P 1'
#
loop_
_entity.id
_entity.type
_entity.pdbx_description
1 polymer ?
#
loop_
_entity_poly.entity_id
_entity_poly.type
_entity_poly.pdbx_seq_one_letter_code
_entity_poly.pdbx_strand_id
1 'polypeptide(L)'
;MQQSPLEEASALLAQLEQRREPAYADFMALRTKISSRPESVLGIRMKWLRQAVKQLSCLLTLDEAIALLHERALAWYEYKIIFGGVIGRLATPNEGLPLLYPLCDGWAVPDYYREVLANWASRGEAERQILLRSLAEHAHDANPYARRLTIVAWLDLIRHGLATPRAALDHVAPLQHDEAYYVQMAIAWLLAEMTLTGEPSLTEAIRTEITDDTVLRMYQQKLRDSLRSNA
;
A
#
# COMPACT_ATOMS: atom_id res chain seq x y z
N MET A 1 -20.86 -8.46 34.12
CA MET A 1 -21.21 -7.53 33.03
C MET A 1 -20.35 -7.88 31.82
N GLN A 2 -20.94 -8.14 30.68
CA GLN A 2 -20.18 -8.34 29.44
C GLN A 2 -19.64 -6.98 28.98
N GLN A 3 -18.35 -6.90 28.66
CA GLN A 3 -17.74 -5.68 28.10
C GLN A 3 -18.39 -5.36 26.74
N SER A 4 -18.55 -4.07 26.44
CA SER A 4 -19.01 -3.66 25.12
C SER A 4 -17.93 -3.92 24.05
N PRO A 5 -18.27 -4.14 22.77
CA PRO A 5 -17.30 -4.32 21.69
C PRO A 5 -16.25 -3.18 21.61
N LEU A 6 -16.65 -1.94 21.88
CA LEU A 6 -15.75 -0.79 21.93
C LEU A 6 -14.77 -0.83 23.13
N GLU A 7 -15.22 -1.30 24.30
CA GLU A 7 -14.32 -1.49 25.46
C GLU A 7 -13.32 -2.60 25.18
N GLU A 8 -13.75 -3.70 24.58
CA GLU A 8 -12.90 -4.81 24.17
C GLU A 8 -11.87 -4.35 23.12
N ALA A 9 -12.28 -3.60 22.10
CA ALA A 9 -11.40 -3.03 21.08
C ALA A 9 -10.37 -2.07 21.70
N SER A 10 -10.80 -1.22 22.64
CA SER A 10 -9.91 -0.30 23.36
C SER A 10 -8.87 -1.03 24.22
N ALA A 11 -9.27 -2.09 24.91
CA ALA A 11 -8.38 -2.94 25.71
C ALA A 11 -7.35 -3.66 24.81
N LEU A 12 -7.78 -4.14 23.64
CA LEU A 12 -6.90 -4.76 22.64
C LEU A 12 -5.83 -3.78 22.15
N LEU A 13 -6.21 -2.53 21.84
CA LEU A 13 -5.24 -1.50 21.43
C LEU A 13 -4.26 -1.16 22.54
N ALA A 14 -4.70 -1.07 23.80
CA ALA A 14 -3.83 -0.85 24.95
C ALA A 14 -2.82 -2.00 25.13
N GLN A 15 -3.24 -3.25 24.96
CA GLN A 15 -2.35 -4.42 24.99
C GLN A 15 -1.36 -4.41 23.81
N LEU A 16 -1.78 -3.99 22.64
CA LEU A 16 -0.92 -3.87 21.47
C LEU A 16 0.18 -2.84 21.69
N GLU A 17 -0.14 -1.71 22.29
CA GLU A 17 0.83 -0.66 22.60
C GLU A 17 1.91 -1.09 23.61
N GLN A 18 1.64 -2.07 24.47
CA GLN A 18 2.66 -2.67 25.36
C GLN A 18 3.72 -3.48 24.59
N ARG A 19 3.50 -3.75 23.30
CA ARG A 19 4.44 -4.49 22.42
C ARG A 19 5.39 -3.59 21.65
N ARG A 20 5.52 -2.33 22.05
CA ARG A 20 6.48 -1.39 21.44
C ARG A 20 7.91 -1.87 21.71
N GLU A 21 8.73 -1.86 20.66
CA GLU A 21 10.16 -2.18 20.70
C GLU A 21 10.94 -0.93 20.24
N PRO A 22 11.51 -0.12 21.15
CA PRO A 22 12.19 1.13 20.78
C PRO A 22 13.31 0.94 19.75
N ALA A 23 14.16 -0.08 19.92
CA ALA A 23 15.24 -0.37 18.98
C ALA A 23 14.70 -0.77 17.57
N TYR A 24 13.50 -1.38 17.49
CA TYR A 24 12.86 -1.68 16.23
C TYR A 24 12.20 -0.43 15.63
N ALA A 25 11.65 0.46 16.47
CA ALA A 25 11.16 1.75 16.01
C ALA A 25 12.28 2.57 15.36
N ASP A 26 13.43 2.70 16.00
CA ASP A 26 14.62 3.39 15.48
C ASP A 26 15.09 2.75 14.16
N PHE A 27 15.16 1.42 14.09
CA PHE A 27 15.53 0.72 12.86
C PHE A 27 14.58 1.05 11.71
N MET A 28 13.27 0.96 11.94
CA MET A 28 12.25 1.21 10.92
C MET A 28 12.21 2.69 10.50
N ALA A 29 12.29 3.61 11.45
CA ALA A 29 12.23 5.04 11.18
C ALA A 29 13.50 5.57 10.49
N LEU A 30 14.68 5.24 11.01
CA LEU A 30 15.94 5.86 10.60
C LEU A 30 16.64 5.09 9.47
N ARG A 31 16.63 3.75 9.50
CA ARG A 31 17.32 2.94 8.50
C ARG A 31 16.44 2.60 7.30
N THR A 32 15.21 2.20 7.53
CA THR A 32 14.30 1.84 6.43
C THR A 32 13.45 3.01 5.94
N LYS A 33 13.35 4.08 6.72
CA LYS A 33 12.61 5.30 6.37
C LYS A 33 11.18 5.01 5.91
N ILE A 34 10.46 4.18 6.68
CA ILE A 34 9.11 3.72 6.32
C ILE A 34 8.05 4.81 6.33
N SER A 35 8.27 5.87 7.12
CA SER A 35 7.41 7.06 7.21
C SER A 35 8.23 8.32 6.91
N SER A 36 7.57 9.34 6.41
CA SER A 36 8.15 10.68 6.27
C SER A 36 8.38 11.36 7.63
N ARG A 37 7.77 10.83 8.70
CA ARG A 37 7.87 11.31 10.10
C ARG A 37 8.47 10.22 10.99
N PRO A 38 9.80 10.21 11.21
CA PRO A 38 10.46 9.19 12.02
C PRO A 38 9.88 9.01 13.42
N GLU A 39 9.47 10.10 14.04
CA GLU A 39 8.86 10.14 15.37
C GLU A 39 7.49 9.45 15.45
N SER A 40 6.85 9.20 14.31
CA SER A 40 5.54 8.55 14.22
C SER A 40 5.59 7.02 14.26
N VAL A 41 6.76 6.42 14.47
CA VAL A 41 6.93 4.95 14.46
C VAL A 41 7.00 4.42 15.89
N LEU A 42 6.08 3.52 16.24
CA LEU A 42 5.97 2.91 17.58
C LEU A 42 6.87 1.67 17.75
N GLY A 43 7.27 1.03 16.67
CA GLY A 43 8.08 -0.20 16.71
C GLY A 43 7.28 -1.45 17.03
N ILE A 44 6.03 -1.55 16.59
CA ILE A 44 5.22 -2.76 16.77
C ILE A 44 5.37 -3.65 15.54
N ARG A 45 5.70 -4.94 15.76
CA ARG A 45 5.93 -5.90 14.68
C ARG A 45 4.68 -6.18 13.87
N MET A 46 4.82 -6.33 12.56
CA MET A 46 3.73 -6.55 11.60
C MET A 46 2.80 -7.72 11.96
N LYS A 47 3.33 -8.81 12.55
CA LYS A 47 2.50 -9.93 13.02
C LYS A 47 1.41 -9.52 14.00
N TRP A 48 1.72 -8.58 14.90
CA TRP A 48 0.78 -8.08 15.89
C TRP A 48 -0.23 -7.11 15.29
N LEU A 49 0.19 -6.31 14.30
CA LEU A 49 -0.70 -5.42 13.55
C LEU A 49 -1.74 -6.22 12.78
N ARG A 50 -1.32 -7.28 12.07
CA ARG A 50 -2.24 -8.18 11.34
C ARG A 50 -3.21 -8.89 12.26
N GLN A 51 -2.77 -9.30 13.45
CA GLN A 51 -3.65 -9.90 14.45
C GLN A 51 -4.68 -8.88 14.96
N ALA A 52 -4.25 -7.66 15.28
CA ALA A 52 -5.15 -6.58 15.70
C ALA A 52 -6.17 -6.25 14.62
N VAL A 53 -5.77 -6.13 13.35
CA VAL A 53 -6.68 -5.94 12.21
C VAL A 53 -7.78 -7.01 12.21
N LYS A 54 -7.40 -8.30 12.32
CA LYS A 54 -8.37 -9.39 12.32
C LYS A 54 -9.37 -9.28 13.47
N GLN A 55 -8.89 -9.01 14.69
CA GLN A 55 -9.73 -8.94 15.88
C GLN A 55 -10.65 -7.70 15.85
N LEU A 56 -10.11 -6.52 15.54
CA LEU A 56 -10.87 -5.27 15.46
C LEU A 56 -11.96 -5.33 14.38
N SER A 57 -11.67 -5.94 13.22
CA SER A 57 -12.67 -6.10 12.16
C SER A 57 -13.84 -7.03 12.53
N CYS A 58 -13.68 -7.86 13.57
CA CYS A 58 -14.78 -8.69 14.09
C CYS A 58 -15.58 -7.99 15.20
N LEU A 59 -14.99 -6.99 15.84
CA LEU A 59 -15.59 -6.30 16.98
C LEU A 59 -16.33 -5.02 16.58
N LEU A 60 -15.81 -4.31 15.58
CA LEU A 60 -16.24 -2.96 15.24
C LEU A 60 -17.10 -2.93 13.98
N THR A 61 -18.06 -2.01 13.96
CA THR A 61 -18.69 -1.48 12.75
C THR A 61 -17.75 -0.50 12.05
N LEU A 62 -18.06 -0.09 10.81
CA LEU A 62 -17.27 0.90 10.07
C LEU A 62 -17.17 2.23 10.83
N ASP A 63 -18.30 2.75 11.31
CA ASP A 63 -18.34 4.03 12.03
C ASP A 63 -17.54 3.99 13.34
N GLU A 64 -17.64 2.91 14.10
CA GLU A 64 -16.85 2.70 15.31
C GLU A 64 -15.35 2.59 15.00
N ALA A 65 -14.97 1.94 13.91
CA ALA A 65 -13.58 1.83 13.48
C ALA A 65 -13.01 3.20 13.08
N ILE A 66 -13.79 4.01 12.36
CA ILE A 66 -13.39 5.38 12.03
C ILE A 66 -13.22 6.21 13.29
N ALA A 67 -14.22 6.21 14.19
CA ALA A 67 -14.19 6.98 15.43
C ALA A 67 -13.01 6.59 16.34
N LEU A 68 -12.70 5.31 16.45
CA LEU A 68 -11.66 4.80 17.36
C LEU A 68 -10.23 4.93 16.80
N LEU A 69 -10.03 4.75 15.48
CA LEU A 69 -8.72 4.52 14.88
C LEU A 69 -8.20 5.69 14.02
N HIS A 70 -9.08 6.54 13.46
CA HIS A 70 -8.66 7.54 12.47
C HIS A 70 -7.65 8.55 13.03
N GLU A 71 -7.92 9.17 14.17
CA GLU A 71 -7.00 10.12 14.81
C GLU A 71 -5.64 9.48 15.15
N ARG A 72 -5.66 8.22 15.59
CA ARG A 72 -4.43 7.46 15.83
C ARG A 72 -3.67 7.18 14.53
N ALA A 73 -4.39 6.91 13.43
CA ALA A 73 -3.79 6.71 12.11
C ALA A 73 -3.16 7.99 11.57
N LEU A 74 -3.71 9.15 11.84
CA LEU A 74 -3.06 10.42 11.51
C LEU A 74 -1.74 10.62 12.25
N ALA A 75 -1.63 10.10 13.48
CA ALA A 75 -0.45 10.29 14.34
C ALA A 75 0.64 9.23 14.14
N TRP A 76 0.28 7.94 13.93
CA TRP A 76 1.21 6.83 14.06
C TRP A 76 1.21 5.90 12.85
N TYR A 77 2.40 5.47 12.42
CA TYR A 77 2.58 4.55 11.29
C TYR A 77 1.81 3.23 11.47
N GLU A 78 1.97 2.59 12.63
CA GLU A 78 1.33 1.29 12.89
C GLU A 78 -0.19 1.39 12.91
N TYR A 79 -0.72 2.51 13.37
CA TYR A 79 -2.16 2.75 13.32
C TYR A 79 -2.68 3.01 11.89
N LYS A 80 -1.86 3.53 10.96
CA LYS A 80 -2.22 3.57 9.54
C LYS A 80 -2.40 2.17 8.98
N ILE A 81 -1.49 1.25 9.32
CA ILE A 81 -1.57 -0.16 8.92
C ILE A 81 -2.83 -0.81 9.49
N ILE A 82 -3.12 -0.61 10.80
CA ILE A 82 -4.30 -1.17 11.45
C ILE A 82 -5.57 -0.59 10.83
N PHE A 83 -5.66 0.74 10.74
CA PHE A 83 -6.81 1.43 10.18
C PHE A 83 -7.09 0.97 8.76
N GLY A 84 -6.09 1.01 7.87
CA GLY A 84 -6.25 0.57 6.48
C GLY A 84 -6.68 -0.89 6.38
N GLY A 85 -6.12 -1.78 7.21
CA GLY A 85 -6.52 -3.18 7.25
C GLY A 85 -7.95 -3.41 7.74
N VAL A 86 -8.41 -2.64 8.73
CA VAL A 86 -9.79 -2.69 9.25
C VAL A 86 -10.76 -2.10 8.22
N ILE A 87 -10.50 -0.90 7.70
CA ILE A 87 -11.30 -0.27 6.64
C ILE A 87 -11.38 -1.17 5.41
N GLY A 88 -10.27 -1.81 5.03
CA GLY A 88 -10.25 -2.76 3.91
C GLY A 88 -11.20 -3.95 4.07
N ARG A 89 -11.59 -4.30 5.29
CA ARG A 89 -12.54 -5.38 5.59
C ARG A 89 -13.97 -4.91 5.73
N LEU A 90 -14.19 -3.75 6.33
CA LEU A 90 -15.51 -3.24 6.72
C LEU A 90 -16.13 -2.34 5.63
N ALA A 91 -15.32 -1.60 4.89
CA ALA A 91 -15.79 -0.62 3.92
C ALA A 91 -15.88 -1.16 2.48
N THR A 92 -16.67 -0.49 1.67
CA THR A 92 -16.61 -0.54 0.21
C THR A 92 -15.45 0.35 -0.31
N PRO A 93 -15.01 0.19 -1.57
CA PRO A 93 -14.01 1.10 -2.15
C PRO A 93 -14.40 2.58 -2.08
N ASN A 94 -15.66 2.92 -2.36
CA ASN A 94 -16.14 4.30 -2.32
C ASN A 94 -16.03 4.94 -0.91
N GLU A 95 -16.27 4.17 0.14
CA GLU A 95 -16.16 4.62 1.53
C GLU A 95 -14.71 4.68 2.00
N GLY A 96 -13.89 3.70 1.60
CA GLY A 96 -12.56 3.53 2.15
C GLY A 96 -11.47 4.34 1.43
N LEU A 97 -11.53 4.51 0.11
CA LEU A 97 -10.48 5.21 -0.64
C LEU A 97 -10.23 6.65 -0.15
N PRO A 98 -11.27 7.47 0.11
CA PRO A 98 -11.08 8.81 0.65
C PRO A 98 -10.41 8.84 2.03
N LEU A 99 -10.52 7.74 2.80
CA LEU A 99 -9.89 7.61 4.11
C LEU A 99 -8.44 7.14 4.02
N LEU A 100 -8.06 6.38 2.98
CA LEU A 100 -6.73 5.79 2.86
C LEU A 100 -5.70 6.70 2.18
N TYR A 101 -6.08 7.40 1.10
CA TYR A 101 -5.13 8.25 0.36
C TYR A 101 -4.46 9.32 1.23
N PRO A 102 -5.17 10.06 2.11
CA PRO A 102 -4.54 11.07 2.97
C PRO A 102 -3.53 10.50 3.98
N LEU A 103 -3.61 9.20 4.28
CA LEU A 103 -2.70 8.54 5.23
C LEU A 103 -1.39 8.09 4.61
N CYS A 104 -1.23 8.17 3.29
CA CYS A 104 0.02 7.82 2.61
C CYS A 104 1.09 8.88 2.92
N ASP A 105 2.02 8.60 3.84
CA ASP A 105 3.07 9.53 4.27
C ASP A 105 4.49 8.96 4.26
N GLY A 106 4.66 7.83 3.62
CA GLY A 106 5.92 7.13 3.43
C GLY A 106 5.73 5.98 2.45
N TRP A 107 6.79 5.33 2.02
CA TRP A 107 6.70 4.26 1.02
C TRP A 107 5.99 3.01 1.54
N ALA A 108 6.06 2.73 2.83
CA ALA A 108 5.56 1.48 3.40
C ALA A 108 4.03 1.43 3.56
N VAL A 109 3.36 2.57 3.74
CA VAL A 109 1.89 2.64 3.83
C VAL A 109 1.24 2.27 2.49
N PRO A 110 1.60 2.88 1.34
CA PRO A 110 1.13 2.44 0.04
C PRO A 110 1.40 0.96 -0.25
N ASP A 111 2.59 0.47 0.11
CA ASP A 111 2.98 -0.92 -0.11
C ASP A 111 2.13 -1.92 0.69
N TYR A 112 1.59 -1.51 1.84
CA TYR A 112 0.60 -2.29 2.57
C TYR A 112 -0.81 -2.13 1.99
N TYR A 113 -1.21 -0.90 1.63
CA TYR A 113 -2.57 -0.63 1.14
C TYR A 113 -2.88 -1.30 -0.20
N ARG A 114 -1.86 -1.60 -1.04
CA ARG A 114 -2.08 -2.35 -2.28
C ARG A 114 -2.79 -3.69 -2.05
N GLU A 115 -2.51 -4.40 -0.92
CA GLU A 115 -3.21 -5.63 -0.54
C GLU A 115 -4.71 -5.35 -0.26
N VAL A 116 -5.02 -4.21 0.39
CA VAL A 116 -6.39 -3.77 0.66
C VAL A 116 -7.14 -3.49 -0.65
N LEU A 117 -6.49 -2.77 -1.57
CA LEU A 117 -7.07 -2.42 -2.87
C LEU A 117 -7.34 -3.68 -3.71
N ALA A 118 -6.41 -4.62 -3.75
CA ALA A 118 -6.60 -5.89 -4.46
C ALA A 118 -7.74 -6.73 -3.87
N ASN A 119 -7.88 -6.74 -2.54
CA ASN A 119 -8.99 -7.40 -1.87
C ASN A 119 -10.34 -6.77 -2.24
N TRP A 120 -10.43 -5.46 -2.35
CA TRP A 120 -11.63 -4.79 -2.84
C TRP A 120 -11.92 -5.16 -4.31
N ALA A 121 -10.93 -5.08 -5.19
CA ALA A 121 -11.08 -5.43 -6.60
C ALA A 121 -11.52 -6.89 -6.83
N SER A 122 -11.19 -7.79 -5.92
CA SER A 122 -11.57 -9.21 -5.98
C SER A 122 -13.02 -9.48 -5.58
N ARG A 123 -13.73 -8.51 -4.98
CA ARG A 123 -15.13 -8.67 -4.57
C ARG A 123 -16.09 -8.67 -5.75
N GLY A 124 -15.74 -7.99 -6.86
CA GLY A 124 -16.55 -7.96 -8.06
C GLY A 124 -16.06 -6.97 -9.10
N GLU A 125 -16.72 -6.98 -10.27
CA GLU A 125 -16.37 -6.07 -11.37
C GLU A 125 -16.67 -4.61 -11.01
N ALA A 126 -17.76 -4.34 -10.29
CA ALA A 126 -18.13 -2.98 -9.91
C ALA A 126 -17.07 -2.35 -8.99
N GLU A 127 -16.62 -3.07 -7.97
CA GLU A 127 -15.56 -2.64 -7.05
C GLU A 127 -14.24 -2.43 -7.78
N ARG A 128 -13.91 -3.31 -8.72
CA ARG A 128 -12.72 -3.19 -9.56
C ARG A 128 -12.74 -1.94 -10.42
N GLN A 129 -13.87 -1.64 -11.06
CA GLN A 129 -14.01 -0.42 -11.88
C GLN A 129 -13.93 0.87 -11.04
N ILE A 130 -14.50 0.86 -9.83
CA ILE A 130 -14.34 1.98 -8.89
C ILE A 130 -12.86 2.17 -8.56
N LEU A 131 -12.16 1.09 -8.24
CA LEU A 131 -10.73 1.14 -7.92
C LEU A 131 -9.90 1.66 -9.09
N LEU A 132 -10.03 1.09 -10.30
CA LEU A 132 -9.25 1.50 -11.47
C LEU A 132 -9.45 2.98 -11.81
N ARG A 133 -10.68 3.49 -11.67
CA ARG A 133 -10.98 4.92 -11.82
C ARG A 133 -10.25 5.75 -10.77
N SER A 134 -10.30 5.33 -9.51
CA SER A 134 -9.59 6.01 -8.42
C SER A 134 -8.08 6.03 -8.63
N LEU A 135 -7.48 4.94 -9.13
CA LEU A 135 -6.04 4.93 -9.47
C LEU A 135 -5.70 5.99 -10.53
N ALA A 136 -6.54 6.13 -11.55
CA ALA A 136 -6.35 7.14 -12.60
C ALA A 136 -6.51 8.58 -12.05
N GLU A 137 -7.51 8.83 -11.22
CA GLU A 137 -7.78 10.13 -10.60
C GLU A 137 -6.63 10.61 -9.70
N HIS A 138 -5.99 9.68 -8.95
CA HIS A 138 -4.89 10.00 -8.03
C HIS A 138 -3.50 9.83 -8.65
N ALA A 139 -3.40 9.50 -9.94
CA ALA A 139 -2.11 9.33 -10.63
C ALA A 139 -1.25 10.61 -10.61
N HIS A 140 -1.87 11.78 -10.51
CA HIS A 140 -1.22 13.09 -10.43
C HIS A 140 -1.49 13.82 -9.10
N ASP A 141 -1.80 13.08 -8.02
CA ASP A 141 -2.00 13.65 -6.69
C ASP A 141 -0.77 14.48 -6.24
N ALA A 142 -0.99 15.55 -5.50
CA ALA A 142 0.09 16.38 -4.96
C ALA A 142 1.01 15.56 -4.01
N ASN A 143 0.45 14.58 -3.29
CA ASN A 143 1.18 13.69 -2.41
C ASN A 143 1.89 12.57 -3.21
N PRO A 144 3.24 12.52 -3.24
CA PRO A 144 3.98 11.49 -3.96
C PRO A 144 3.71 10.06 -3.46
N TYR A 145 3.33 9.89 -2.22
CA TYR A 145 3.00 8.57 -1.68
C TYR A 145 1.58 8.12 -2.07
N ALA A 146 0.65 9.04 -2.29
CA ALA A 146 -0.63 8.74 -2.92
C ALA A 146 -0.42 8.31 -4.38
N ARG A 147 0.41 9.04 -5.16
CA ARG A 147 0.82 8.62 -6.52
C ARG A 147 1.50 7.24 -6.51
N ARG A 148 2.39 6.98 -5.52
CA ARG A 148 2.99 5.65 -5.36
C ARG A 148 1.94 4.55 -5.19
N LEU A 149 0.88 4.79 -4.38
CA LEU A 149 -0.19 3.81 -4.18
C LEU A 149 -0.87 3.42 -5.49
N THR A 150 -1.10 4.40 -6.39
CA THR A 150 -1.72 4.12 -7.70
C THR A 150 -0.88 3.20 -8.58
N ILE A 151 0.43 3.15 -8.37
CA ILE A 151 1.37 2.33 -9.13
C ILE A 151 1.53 0.94 -8.48
N VAL A 152 1.80 0.89 -7.16
CA VAL A 152 2.03 -0.40 -6.49
C VAL A 152 0.78 -1.27 -6.42
N ALA A 153 -0.41 -0.68 -6.51
CA ALA A 153 -1.67 -1.42 -6.59
C ALA A 153 -1.69 -2.41 -7.77
N TRP A 154 -1.11 -2.06 -8.91
CA TRP A 154 -1.06 -2.92 -10.09
C TRP A 154 -0.27 -4.21 -9.85
N LEU A 155 0.70 -4.23 -8.93
CA LEU A 155 1.45 -5.44 -8.58
C LEU A 155 0.52 -6.58 -8.13
N ASP A 156 -0.42 -6.28 -7.24
CA ASP A 156 -1.35 -7.29 -6.72
C ASP A 156 -2.54 -7.50 -7.68
N LEU A 157 -3.00 -6.47 -8.39
CA LEU A 157 -4.03 -6.62 -9.42
C LEU A 157 -3.59 -7.60 -10.52
N ILE A 158 -2.34 -7.48 -11.00
CA ILE A 158 -1.78 -8.41 -12.00
C ILE A 158 -1.59 -9.80 -11.38
N ARG A 159 -0.99 -9.89 -10.20
CA ARG A 159 -0.74 -11.16 -9.51
C ARG A 159 -2.00 -11.99 -9.31
N HIS A 160 -3.12 -11.36 -9.03
CA HIS A 160 -4.41 -12.00 -8.83
C HIS A 160 -5.26 -12.14 -10.11
N GLY A 161 -4.74 -11.77 -11.27
CA GLY A 161 -5.46 -11.83 -12.53
C GLY A 161 -6.64 -10.86 -12.64
N LEU A 162 -6.62 -9.79 -11.81
CA LEU A 162 -7.66 -8.76 -11.76
C LEU A 162 -7.45 -7.65 -12.80
N ALA A 163 -6.25 -7.56 -13.36
CA ALA A 163 -5.88 -6.63 -14.41
C ALA A 163 -4.78 -7.23 -15.29
N THR A 164 -4.67 -6.70 -16.52
CA THR A 164 -3.62 -7.11 -17.45
C THR A 164 -2.34 -6.31 -17.26
N PRO A 165 -1.14 -6.88 -17.49
CA PRO A 165 0.11 -6.13 -17.52
C PRO A 165 0.10 -4.97 -18.52
N ARG A 166 -0.59 -5.10 -19.66
CA ARG A 166 -0.73 -4.03 -20.65
C ARG A 166 -1.46 -2.82 -20.05
N ALA A 167 -2.58 -3.02 -19.36
CA ALA A 167 -3.30 -1.92 -18.70
C ALA A 167 -2.46 -1.22 -17.62
N ALA A 168 -1.61 -1.98 -16.94
CA ALA A 168 -0.66 -1.39 -15.97
C ALA A 168 0.41 -0.54 -16.67
N LEU A 169 0.96 -0.99 -17.80
CA LEU A 169 1.91 -0.21 -18.60
C LEU A 169 1.27 1.08 -19.11
N ASP A 170 0.04 1.00 -19.65
CA ASP A 170 -0.71 2.17 -20.10
C ASP A 170 -0.93 3.21 -18.98
N HIS A 171 -1.09 2.75 -17.74
CA HIS A 171 -1.20 3.63 -16.57
C HIS A 171 0.11 4.29 -16.19
N VAL A 172 1.24 3.55 -16.20
CA VAL A 172 2.50 4.06 -15.63
C VAL A 172 3.42 4.75 -16.66
N ALA A 173 3.29 4.45 -17.94
CA ALA A 173 4.12 5.07 -18.97
C ALA A 173 4.02 6.61 -19.00
N PRO A 174 2.83 7.24 -18.85
CA PRO A 174 2.73 8.70 -18.73
C PRO A 174 3.38 9.27 -17.47
N LEU A 175 3.56 8.46 -16.40
CA LEU A 175 4.09 8.88 -15.09
C LEU A 175 5.61 8.74 -14.98
N GLN A 176 6.30 8.23 -15.99
CA GLN A 176 7.73 7.90 -15.94
C GLN A 176 8.65 9.07 -15.60
N HIS A 177 8.23 10.31 -15.89
CA HIS A 177 8.99 11.53 -15.60
C HIS A 177 8.66 12.17 -14.25
N ASP A 178 8.01 11.44 -13.33
CA ASP A 178 7.78 11.93 -11.97
C ASP A 178 9.10 12.18 -11.25
N GLU A 179 9.23 13.34 -10.59
CA GLU A 179 10.46 13.74 -9.91
C GLU A 179 10.65 13.05 -8.55
N ALA A 180 9.58 12.47 -7.99
CA ALA A 180 9.64 11.84 -6.68
C ALA A 180 10.30 10.45 -6.74
N TYR A 181 11.41 10.28 -6.02
CA TYR A 181 12.19 9.04 -5.98
C TYR A 181 11.35 7.78 -5.73
N TYR A 182 10.41 7.84 -4.77
CA TYR A 182 9.59 6.66 -4.42
C TYR A 182 8.51 6.35 -5.46
N VAL A 183 8.13 7.31 -6.30
CA VAL A 183 7.25 7.09 -7.47
C VAL A 183 8.03 6.41 -8.58
N GLN A 184 9.19 6.95 -8.95
CA GLN A 184 10.10 6.33 -9.94
C GLN A 184 10.47 4.89 -9.56
N MET A 185 10.78 4.67 -8.27
CA MET A 185 11.10 3.33 -7.75
C MET A 185 9.90 2.36 -7.84
N ALA A 186 8.67 2.85 -7.65
CA ALA A 186 7.45 2.04 -7.80
C ALA A 186 7.23 1.64 -9.26
N ILE A 187 7.40 2.58 -10.20
CA ILE A 187 7.33 2.31 -11.64
C ILE A 187 8.36 1.25 -12.01
N ALA A 188 9.61 1.45 -11.64
CA ALA A 188 10.69 0.51 -11.92
C ALA A 188 10.43 -0.90 -11.36
N TRP A 189 9.85 -0.99 -10.16
CA TRP A 189 9.46 -2.27 -9.56
C TRP A 189 8.34 -2.94 -10.35
N LEU A 190 7.27 -2.22 -10.69
CA LEU A 190 6.17 -2.76 -11.48
C LEU A 190 6.65 -3.27 -12.85
N LEU A 191 7.49 -2.49 -13.56
CA LEU A 191 8.08 -2.89 -14.84
C LEU A 191 8.91 -4.18 -14.70
N ALA A 192 9.69 -4.32 -13.63
CA ALA A 192 10.49 -5.52 -13.37
C ALA A 192 9.59 -6.74 -13.14
N GLU A 193 8.56 -6.63 -12.31
CA GLU A 193 7.60 -7.72 -12.07
C GLU A 193 6.87 -8.13 -13.35
N MET A 194 6.45 -7.16 -14.17
CA MET A 194 5.81 -7.45 -15.46
C MET A 194 6.76 -8.18 -16.43
N THR A 195 8.05 -7.78 -16.49
CA THR A 195 9.05 -8.46 -17.33
C THR A 195 9.29 -9.91 -16.89
N LEU A 196 9.27 -10.17 -15.58
CA LEU A 196 9.44 -11.51 -15.02
C LEU A 196 8.28 -12.46 -15.34
N THR A 197 7.14 -11.98 -15.85
CA THR A 197 6.09 -12.85 -16.39
C THR A 197 6.53 -13.60 -17.66
N GLY A 198 7.60 -13.13 -18.32
CA GLY A 198 8.19 -13.78 -19.49
C GLY A 198 7.44 -13.53 -20.80
N GLU A 199 6.56 -12.54 -20.87
CA GLU A 199 5.84 -12.17 -22.10
C GLU A 199 6.72 -11.28 -22.99
N PRO A 200 7.18 -11.76 -24.20
CA PRO A 200 8.10 -11.00 -25.04
C PRO A 200 7.52 -9.69 -25.58
N SER A 201 6.24 -9.67 -25.95
CA SER A 201 5.55 -8.49 -26.48
C SER A 201 5.49 -7.37 -25.44
N LEU A 202 5.28 -7.72 -24.17
CA LEU A 202 5.27 -6.78 -23.05
C LEU A 202 6.68 -6.21 -22.79
N THR A 203 7.68 -7.06 -22.82
CA THR A 203 9.08 -6.63 -22.66
C THR A 203 9.50 -5.63 -23.74
N GLU A 204 9.09 -5.86 -24.98
CA GLU A 204 9.34 -4.94 -26.08
C GLU A 204 8.57 -3.62 -25.94
N ALA A 205 7.29 -3.69 -25.51
CA ALA A 205 6.50 -2.51 -25.22
C ALA A 205 7.15 -1.65 -24.11
N ILE A 206 7.61 -2.26 -23.01
CA ILE A 206 8.35 -1.55 -21.95
C ILE A 206 9.57 -0.86 -22.53
N ARG A 207 10.35 -1.53 -23.38
CA ARG A 207 11.56 -0.98 -23.97
C ARG A 207 11.30 0.23 -24.87
N THR A 208 10.17 0.24 -25.57
CA THR A 208 9.81 1.30 -26.54
C THR A 208 9.08 2.47 -25.88
N GLU A 209 8.27 2.23 -24.87
CA GLU A 209 7.42 3.23 -24.24
C GLU A 209 8.06 3.92 -23.02
N ILE A 210 8.99 3.25 -22.33
CA ILE A 210 9.69 3.83 -21.20
C ILE A 210 11.03 4.40 -21.66
N THR A 211 11.18 5.72 -21.54
CA THR A 211 12.34 6.48 -22.02
C THR A 211 13.10 7.23 -20.93
N ASP A 212 12.54 7.31 -19.72
CA ASP A 212 13.20 7.98 -18.59
C ASP A 212 14.41 7.18 -18.10
N ASP A 213 15.61 7.79 -18.19
CA ASP A 213 16.87 7.15 -17.84
C ASP A 213 16.96 6.72 -16.38
N THR A 214 16.32 7.45 -15.47
CA THR A 214 16.34 7.13 -14.04
C THR A 214 15.47 5.91 -13.75
N VAL A 215 14.27 5.88 -14.30
CA VAL A 215 13.36 4.74 -14.20
C VAL A 215 13.99 3.50 -14.83
N LEU A 216 14.59 3.63 -16.02
CA LEU A 216 15.28 2.53 -16.71
C LEU A 216 16.45 1.96 -15.90
N ARG A 217 17.29 2.80 -15.28
CA ARG A 217 18.37 2.34 -14.40
C ARG A 217 17.86 1.58 -13.19
N MET A 218 16.82 2.10 -12.54
CA MET A 218 16.18 1.44 -11.39
C MET A 218 15.52 0.10 -11.80
N TYR A 219 14.85 0.06 -12.93
CA TYR A 219 14.23 -1.15 -13.49
C TYR A 219 15.28 -2.23 -13.76
N GLN A 220 16.38 -1.90 -14.44
CA GLN A 220 17.47 -2.84 -14.68
C GLN A 220 18.09 -3.36 -13.39
N GLN A 221 18.23 -2.51 -12.36
CA GLN A 221 18.70 -2.95 -11.05
C GLN A 221 17.75 -3.94 -10.40
N LYS A 222 16.43 -3.66 -10.43
CA LYS A 222 15.41 -4.56 -9.90
C LYS A 222 15.42 -5.93 -10.58
N LEU A 223 15.57 -5.98 -11.90
CA LEU A 223 15.71 -7.24 -12.65
C LEU A 223 16.94 -8.04 -12.19
N ARG A 224 18.10 -7.39 -12.05
CA ARG A 224 19.32 -8.06 -11.57
C ARG A 224 19.16 -8.63 -10.16
N ASP A 225 18.52 -7.89 -9.28
CA ASP A 225 18.29 -8.30 -7.89
C ASP A 225 17.34 -9.51 -7.83
N SER A 226 16.26 -9.49 -8.62
CA SER A 226 15.29 -10.60 -8.69
C SER A 226 15.89 -11.89 -9.27
N LEU A 227 16.74 -11.78 -10.29
CA LEU A 227 17.41 -12.94 -10.90
C LEU A 227 18.44 -13.58 -9.94
N ARG A 228 19.13 -12.79 -9.11
CA ARG A 228 20.06 -13.29 -8.10
C ARG A 228 19.35 -13.99 -6.93
N SER A 229 18.13 -13.58 -6.59
CA SER A 229 17.36 -14.17 -5.50
C SER A 229 16.77 -15.52 -5.87
N ASN A 230 16.69 -15.85 -7.17
CA ASN A 230 16.14 -17.08 -7.71
C ASN A 230 17.24 -18.09 -8.15
N ALA A 231 18.50 -17.74 -7.99
CA ALA A 231 19.67 -18.58 -8.27
C ALA A 231 20.28 -19.16 -6.99
#